data_98c2df6093051255204692ea84c87e97
#
_entry.id   98c2df6093051255204692ea84c87e97
#
_cell.length_a   1.000
_cell.length_b   1.000
_cell.length_c   1.000
_cell.angle_alpha   90.00
_cell.angle_beta   90.00
_cell.angle_gamma   90.00
#
_symmetry.space_group_name_H-M   'P 1'
#
loop_
_entity.id
_entity.type
_entity.pdbx_description
1 polymer ?
#
loop_
_entity_poly.entity_id
_entity_poly.type
_entity_poly.pdbx_seq_one_letter_code
_entity_poly.pdbx_strand_id
1 'polypeptide(L)'
;MAREMSKTQIDRLGDRLRKGNISEADLRLLDQYRRSFTDAYEVVVGAIRKELALEPTGRPAKSTTSISEKLRRESIRLTQIQDIAGCRIIVADIIKQDEVVQSLKNLFGNVTVVDRRQQPSHGYRAVHVIIKHQGKLIEIQVRTALQHLWAELSEKFSDVSDPAIKYGGGNEVIRKPLSGLSLVIAQEESFETQLAVVQMSLSSQNKLTENNKKEVAKIQDTLNSIRQKLNKEIREIIKELEEIKGE
;
A
#
# COMPACT_ATOMS: atom_id res chain seq x y z
N MET A 1 5.25 22.21 27.92
CA MET A 1 4.54 21.78 26.71
C MET A 1 5.27 22.37 25.50
N ALA A 2 5.75 21.55 24.57
CA ALA A 2 6.34 22.06 23.34
C ALA A 2 5.27 22.76 22.50
N ARG A 3 5.54 23.97 22.05
CA ARG A 3 4.62 24.78 21.26
C ARG A 3 4.32 24.07 19.94
N GLU A 4 3.06 23.83 19.65
CA GLU A 4 2.64 23.17 18.40
C GLU A 4 3.04 24.04 17.20
N MET A 5 3.66 23.44 16.18
CA MET A 5 4.10 24.16 14.99
C MET A 5 2.90 24.60 14.15
N SER A 6 2.90 25.84 13.69
CA SER A 6 1.86 26.32 12.78
C SER A 6 2.00 25.69 11.39
N LYS A 7 0.88 25.55 10.66
CA LYS A 7 0.88 25.05 9.27
C LYS A 7 1.86 25.81 8.38
N THR A 8 1.92 27.13 8.52
CA THR A 8 2.85 27.98 7.75
C THR A 8 4.32 27.66 8.03
N GLN A 9 4.68 27.37 9.29
CA GLN A 9 6.04 26.95 9.64
C GLN A 9 6.39 25.60 9.01
N ILE A 10 5.46 24.65 9.06
CA ILE A 10 5.62 23.31 8.45
C ILE A 10 5.77 23.43 6.92
N ASP A 11 4.94 24.21 6.25
CA ASP A 11 5.01 24.40 4.80
C ASP A 11 6.29 25.10 4.35
N ARG A 12 6.77 26.13 5.09
CA ARG A 12 8.09 26.77 4.85
C ARG A 12 9.24 25.77 5.03
N LEU A 13 9.15 24.88 6.00
CA LEU A 13 10.10 23.77 6.16
C LEU A 13 10.08 22.87 4.91
N GLY A 14 8.89 22.50 4.43
CA GLY A 14 8.71 21.73 3.19
C GLY A 14 9.36 22.37 1.98
N ASP A 15 9.27 23.68 1.83
CA ASP A 15 9.91 24.42 0.73
C ASP A 15 11.45 24.35 0.79
N ARG A 16 12.05 24.43 1.99
CA ARG A 16 13.50 24.27 2.17
C ARG A 16 13.94 22.82 1.89
N LEU A 17 13.18 21.83 2.34
CA LEU A 17 13.41 20.40 2.04
C LEU A 17 13.39 20.14 0.53
N ARG A 18 12.44 20.73 -0.19
CA ARG A 18 12.34 20.62 -1.66
C ARG A 18 13.56 21.18 -2.36
N LYS A 19 14.07 22.35 -1.90
CA LYS A 19 15.23 23.03 -2.48
C LYS A 19 16.57 22.37 -2.13
N GLY A 20 16.60 21.47 -1.16
CA GLY A 20 17.84 20.82 -0.70
C GLY A 20 18.67 21.66 0.26
N ASN A 21 18.26 22.89 0.59
CA ASN A 21 18.95 23.79 1.52
C ASN A 21 18.48 23.50 2.96
N ILE A 22 18.99 22.44 3.55
CA ILE A 22 18.52 21.91 4.84
C ILE A 22 19.58 22.21 5.89
N SER A 23 19.22 22.99 6.92
CA SER A 23 20.03 23.20 8.13
C SER A 23 19.77 22.12 9.18
N GLU A 24 20.66 22.02 10.18
CA GLU A 24 20.39 21.15 11.34
C GLU A 24 19.10 21.54 12.08
N ALA A 25 18.79 22.85 12.14
CA ALA A 25 17.55 23.33 12.74
C ALA A 25 16.32 22.81 11.98
N ASP A 26 16.39 22.73 10.65
CA ASP A 26 15.33 22.19 9.81
C ASP A 26 15.15 20.68 10.03
N LEU A 27 16.23 19.93 10.19
CA LEU A 27 16.17 18.50 10.51
C LEU A 27 15.51 18.26 11.88
N ARG A 28 15.81 19.08 12.89
CA ARG A 28 15.17 19.01 14.21
C ARG A 28 13.67 19.33 14.13
N LEU A 29 13.29 20.35 13.36
CA LEU A 29 11.90 20.73 13.12
C LEU A 29 11.15 19.61 12.38
N LEU A 30 11.76 19.00 11.37
CA LEU A 30 11.17 17.86 10.66
C LEU A 30 10.97 16.66 11.57
N ASP A 31 11.96 16.35 12.44
CA ASP A 31 11.84 15.27 13.40
C ASP A 31 10.72 15.54 14.42
N GLN A 32 10.62 16.75 14.93
CA GLN A 32 9.51 17.17 15.79
C GLN A 32 8.15 17.02 15.08
N TYR A 33 8.06 17.44 13.81
CA TYR A 33 6.84 17.28 13.01
C TYR A 33 6.47 15.81 12.82
N ARG A 34 7.44 14.97 12.48
CA ARG A 34 7.23 13.52 12.31
C ARG A 34 6.78 12.85 13.60
N ARG A 35 7.41 13.15 14.73
CA ARG A 35 7.04 12.62 16.07
C ARG A 35 5.64 13.04 16.49
N SER A 36 5.14 14.19 16.01
CA SER A 36 3.78 14.62 16.32
C SER A 36 2.67 13.73 15.75
N PHE A 37 3.01 12.72 14.94
CA PHE A 37 2.08 11.73 14.42
C PHE A 37 2.00 10.45 15.27
N THR A 38 2.95 10.25 16.20
CA THR A 38 3.09 8.99 16.94
C THR A 38 1.81 8.62 17.70
N ASP A 39 1.26 9.53 18.49
CA ASP A 39 0.06 9.26 19.30
C ASP A 39 -1.15 8.91 18.43
N ALA A 40 -1.36 9.66 17.34
CA ALA A 40 -2.44 9.39 16.39
C ALA A 40 -2.26 8.03 15.68
N TYR A 41 -1.03 7.68 15.33
CA TYR A 41 -0.70 6.40 14.74
C TYR A 41 -0.97 5.23 15.70
N GLU A 42 -0.50 5.32 16.95
CA GLU A 42 -0.70 4.28 17.95
C GLU A 42 -2.19 4.06 18.26
N VAL A 43 -2.99 5.13 18.35
CA VAL A 43 -4.44 5.01 18.55
C VAL A 43 -5.09 4.28 17.36
N VAL A 44 -4.75 4.65 16.12
CA VAL A 44 -5.31 4.03 14.92
C VAL A 44 -4.92 2.55 14.82
N VAL A 45 -3.63 2.24 14.99
CA VAL A 45 -3.13 0.85 14.95
C VAL A 45 -3.71 0.02 16.09
N GLY A 46 -3.78 0.58 17.30
CA GLY A 46 -4.40 -0.07 18.47
C GLY A 46 -5.87 -0.40 18.26
N ALA A 47 -6.64 0.50 17.64
CA ALA A 47 -8.03 0.25 17.30
C ALA A 47 -8.17 -0.89 16.25
N ILE A 48 -7.32 -0.91 15.22
CA ILE A 48 -7.32 -1.98 14.22
C ILE A 48 -7.03 -3.34 14.88
N ARG A 49 -6.01 -3.41 15.73
CA ARG A 49 -5.67 -4.66 16.44
C ARG A 49 -6.81 -5.15 17.32
N LYS A 50 -7.37 -4.23 18.10
CA LYS A 50 -8.41 -4.57 19.10
C LYS A 50 -9.74 -4.95 18.44
N GLU A 51 -10.21 -4.15 17.48
CA GLU A 51 -11.58 -4.27 16.97
C GLU A 51 -11.67 -5.16 15.71
N LEU A 52 -10.58 -5.27 14.94
CA LEU A 52 -10.56 -6.05 13.71
C LEU A 52 -9.70 -7.33 13.80
N ALA A 53 -8.98 -7.52 14.91
CA ALA A 53 -8.03 -8.63 15.10
C ALA A 53 -7.01 -8.76 13.96
N LEU A 54 -6.56 -7.62 13.40
CA LEU A 54 -5.57 -7.55 12.34
C LEU A 54 -4.23 -7.02 12.90
N GLU A 55 -3.11 -7.47 12.31
CA GLU A 55 -1.76 -7.01 12.69
C GLU A 55 -1.17 -6.10 11.61
N PRO A 56 -1.42 -4.77 11.68
CA PRO A 56 -0.82 -3.83 10.75
C PRO A 56 0.69 -3.76 10.94
N THR A 57 1.42 -3.73 9.84
CA THR A 57 2.85 -3.44 9.84
C THR A 57 3.09 -2.03 9.35
N GLY A 58 4.00 -1.27 9.96
CA GLY A 58 4.22 0.10 9.54
C GLY A 58 5.09 0.90 10.47
N ARG A 59 5.06 2.21 10.29
CA ARG A 59 5.89 3.15 11.07
C ARG A 59 5.13 4.44 11.38
N PRO A 60 5.35 5.01 12.56
CA PRO A 60 4.73 6.28 12.94
C PRO A 60 5.29 7.47 12.15
N ALA A 61 6.40 7.29 11.43
CA ALA A 61 7.03 8.39 10.69
C ALA A 61 7.81 7.94 9.44
N LYS A 62 7.51 8.58 8.29
CA LYS A 62 8.23 8.45 7.03
C LYS A 62 9.65 9.03 7.15
N SER A 63 10.64 8.45 6.44
CA SER A 63 12.03 8.93 6.48
C SER A 63 12.18 10.34 5.90
N THR A 64 13.19 11.08 6.37
CA THR A 64 13.53 12.41 5.86
C THR A 64 13.77 12.40 4.36
N THR A 65 14.53 11.43 3.86
CA THR A 65 14.82 11.25 2.43
C THR A 65 13.53 11.06 1.64
N SER A 66 12.66 10.13 2.04
CA SER A 66 11.40 9.88 1.35
C SER A 66 10.44 11.07 1.35
N ILE A 67 10.44 11.89 2.42
CA ILE A 67 9.66 13.13 2.45
C ILE A 67 10.23 14.14 1.45
N SER A 68 11.55 14.35 1.45
CA SER A 68 12.22 15.29 0.55
C SER A 68 12.05 14.91 -0.92
N GLU A 69 12.19 13.62 -1.25
CA GLU A 69 11.94 13.10 -2.59
C GLU A 69 10.49 13.32 -3.04
N LYS A 70 9.53 13.04 -2.16
CA LYS A 70 8.12 13.26 -2.46
C LYS A 70 7.82 14.73 -2.73
N LEU A 71 8.37 15.64 -1.93
CA LEU A 71 8.21 17.08 -2.11
C LEU A 71 8.87 17.61 -3.40
N ARG A 72 9.99 17.00 -3.84
CA ARG A 72 10.64 17.36 -5.13
C ARG A 72 9.84 16.86 -6.32
N ARG A 73 9.28 15.66 -6.24
CA ARG A 73 8.52 15.01 -7.31
C ARG A 73 7.13 15.60 -7.46
N GLU A 74 6.47 15.93 -6.35
CA GLU A 74 5.09 16.35 -6.32
C GLU A 74 4.98 17.83 -5.94
N SER A 75 4.13 18.60 -6.63
CA SER A 75 3.88 20.01 -6.33
C SER A 75 2.93 20.18 -5.15
N ILE A 76 3.24 19.54 -4.01
CA ILE A 76 2.43 19.56 -2.78
C ILE A 76 3.20 20.20 -1.63
N ARG A 77 2.47 20.69 -0.62
CA ARG A 77 3.06 21.21 0.63
C ARG A 77 3.33 20.07 1.60
N LEU A 78 4.24 20.28 2.56
CA LEU A 78 4.56 19.27 3.58
C LEU A 78 3.32 18.89 4.41
N THR A 79 2.43 19.85 4.70
CA THR A 79 1.16 19.60 5.40
C THR A 79 0.14 18.81 4.58
N GLN A 80 0.34 18.65 3.26
CA GLN A 80 -0.54 17.89 2.37
C GLN A 80 -0.09 16.44 2.17
N ILE A 81 1.09 16.08 2.67
CA ILE A 81 1.56 14.70 2.61
C ILE A 81 0.69 13.83 3.53
N GLN A 82 -0.03 12.87 2.95
CA GLN A 82 -0.98 12.01 3.66
C GLN A 82 -0.32 10.81 4.34
N ASP A 83 0.88 10.42 3.90
CA ASP A 83 1.62 9.24 4.32
C ASP A 83 2.85 9.55 5.17
N ILE A 84 2.80 10.63 5.99
CA ILE A 84 3.84 10.90 7.01
C ILE A 84 3.89 9.73 8.00
N ALA A 85 2.74 9.30 8.49
CA ALA A 85 2.59 8.10 9.29
C ALA A 85 1.62 7.14 8.59
N GLY A 86 1.89 5.85 8.67
CA GLY A 86 1.02 4.89 8.04
C GLY A 86 1.42 3.45 8.31
N CYS A 87 0.48 2.56 8.04
CA CYS A 87 0.65 1.13 8.19
C CYS A 87 0.14 0.39 6.95
N ARG A 88 0.43 -0.90 6.93
CA ARG A 88 0.04 -1.82 5.87
C ARG A 88 -0.68 -3.01 6.47
N ILE A 89 -1.75 -3.43 5.82
CA ILE A 89 -2.47 -4.67 6.11
C ILE A 89 -2.38 -5.52 4.86
N ILE A 90 -1.85 -6.74 5.02
CA ILE A 90 -1.75 -7.72 3.93
C ILE A 90 -2.81 -8.76 4.16
N VAL A 91 -3.61 -9.01 3.12
CA VAL A 91 -4.70 -9.99 3.13
C VAL A 91 -4.49 -11.05 2.06
N ALA A 92 -5.20 -12.17 2.19
CA ALA A 92 -5.02 -13.32 1.31
C ALA A 92 -5.42 -13.00 -0.15
N ASP A 93 -6.54 -12.28 -0.34
CA ASP A 93 -7.21 -12.16 -1.62
C ASP A 93 -7.98 -10.84 -1.74
N ILE A 94 -8.58 -10.62 -2.92
CA ILE A 94 -9.30 -9.39 -3.26
C ILE A 94 -10.60 -9.24 -2.47
N ILE A 95 -11.26 -10.35 -2.14
CA ILE A 95 -12.53 -10.32 -1.39
C ILE A 95 -12.25 -9.90 0.04
N LYS A 96 -11.21 -10.49 0.66
CA LYS A 96 -10.78 -10.11 2.00
C LYS A 96 -10.27 -8.67 2.06
N GLN A 97 -9.67 -8.18 0.96
CA GLN A 97 -9.28 -6.76 0.86
C GLN A 97 -10.50 -5.84 0.95
N ASP A 98 -11.57 -6.14 0.21
CA ASP A 98 -12.80 -5.35 0.24
C ASP A 98 -13.50 -5.41 1.62
N GLU A 99 -13.54 -6.58 2.25
CA GLU A 99 -14.06 -6.75 3.61
C GLU A 99 -13.29 -5.89 4.63
N VAL A 100 -11.96 -5.90 4.56
CA VAL A 100 -11.11 -5.10 5.46
C VAL A 100 -11.30 -3.61 5.22
N VAL A 101 -11.37 -3.17 3.96
CA VAL A 101 -11.64 -1.77 3.62
C VAL A 101 -13.00 -1.33 4.17
N GLN A 102 -14.04 -2.16 4.04
CA GLN A 102 -15.37 -1.86 4.58
C GLN A 102 -15.34 -1.83 6.13
N SER A 103 -14.61 -2.74 6.76
CA SER A 103 -14.46 -2.77 8.22
C SER A 103 -13.74 -1.52 8.75
N LEU A 104 -12.70 -1.05 8.04
CA LEU A 104 -12.01 0.21 8.37
C LEU A 104 -12.94 1.42 8.22
N LYS A 105 -13.79 1.46 7.19
CA LYS A 105 -14.80 2.51 7.02
C LYS A 105 -15.80 2.52 8.16
N ASN A 106 -16.26 1.36 8.58
CA ASN A 106 -17.20 1.22 9.70
C ASN A 106 -16.55 1.62 11.04
N LEU A 107 -15.29 1.22 11.26
CA LEU A 107 -14.56 1.49 12.51
C LEU A 107 -14.26 2.99 12.69
N PHE A 108 -13.83 3.67 11.63
CA PHE A 108 -13.36 5.06 11.72
C PHE A 108 -14.35 6.10 11.19
N GLY A 109 -15.43 5.67 10.54
CA GLY A 109 -16.47 6.55 10.01
C GLY A 109 -16.00 7.40 8.83
N ASN A 110 -15.67 8.67 9.06
CA ASN A 110 -15.27 9.57 7.97
C ASN A 110 -13.81 9.31 7.54
N VAL A 111 -13.65 8.50 6.49
CA VAL A 111 -12.35 8.15 5.89
C VAL A 111 -12.31 8.55 4.41
N THR A 112 -11.12 8.84 3.90
CA THR A 112 -10.91 8.99 2.44
C THR A 112 -10.35 7.67 1.90
N VAL A 113 -10.98 7.15 0.85
CA VAL A 113 -10.52 5.91 0.19
C VAL A 113 -9.97 6.25 -1.19
N VAL A 114 -8.75 5.79 -1.49
CA VAL A 114 -8.13 5.88 -2.81
C VAL A 114 -7.87 4.46 -3.31
N ASP A 115 -8.68 4.02 -4.28
CA ASP A 115 -8.56 2.68 -4.86
C ASP A 115 -7.61 2.68 -6.06
N ARG A 116 -6.37 2.27 -5.83
CA ARG A 116 -5.34 2.12 -6.85
C ARG A 116 -5.48 0.84 -7.67
N ARG A 117 -6.45 -0.01 -7.41
CA ARG A 117 -6.75 -1.18 -8.25
C ARG A 117 -7.44 -0.75 -9.53
N GLN A 118 -8.29 0.28 -9.46
CA GLN A 118 -9.01 0.84 -10.61
C GLN A 118 -8.14 1.76 -11.45
N GLN A 119 -7.24 2.52 -10.81
CA GLN A 119 -6.29 3.42 -11.46
C GLN A 119 -4.88 3.18 -10.90
N PRO A 120 -4.21 2.11 -11.37
CA PRO A 120 -2.85 1.78 -10.92
C PRO A 120 -1.86 2.91 -11.21
N SER A 121 -1.00 3.21 -10.26
CA SER A 121 0.11 4.14 -10.48
C SER A 121 1.34 3.38 -10.94
N HIS A 122 1.61 3.39 -12.24
CA HIS A 122 2.75 2.69 -12.85
C HIS A 122 2.81 1.18 -12.51
N GLY A 123 1.65 0.54 -12.43
CA GLY A 123 1.51 -0.86 -12.05
C GLY A 123 1.29 -1.09 -10.54
N TYR A 124 1.52 -0.11 -9.69
CA TYR A 124 1.24 -0.22 -8.25
C TYR A 124 -0.27 -0.28 -7.97
N ARG A 125 -0.67 -1.32 -7.22
CA ARG A 125 -2.06 -1.61 -6.85
C ARG A 125 -2.20 -1.75 -5.34
N ALA A 126 -3.19 -1.11 -4.77
CA ALA A 126 -3.58 -1.21 -3.35
C ALA A 126 -4.88 -0.44 -3.13
N VAL A 127 -5.51 -0.60 -1.98
CA VAL A 127 -6.51 0.36 -1.49
C VAL A 127 -5.90 1.15 -0.34
N HIS A 128 -5.89 2.48 -0.46
CA HIS A 128 -5.43 3.38 0.59
C HIS A 128 -6.65 3.92 1.35
N VAL A 129 -6.67 3.70 2.65
CA VAL A 129 -7.67 4.27 3.55
C VAL A 129 -6.97 5.32 4.41
N ILE A 130 -7.38 6.57 4.27
CA ILE A 130 -6.75 7.71 4.96
C ILE A 130 -7.69 8.14 6.07
N ILE A 131 -7.20 8.06 7.30
CA ILE A 131 -7.91 8.40 8.53
C ILE A 131 -7.38 9.73 9.05
N LYS A 132 -8.30 10.62 9.43
CA LYS A 132 -7.94 11.84 10.15
C LYS A 132 -8.20 11.65 11.63
N HIS A 133 -7.14 11.61 12.43
CA HIS A 133 -7.21 11.53 13.89
C HIS A 133 -6.43 12.68 14.53
N GLN A 134 -7.06 13.45 15.42
CA GLN A 134 -6.45 14.61 16.09
C GLN A 134 -5.72 15.58 15.13
N GLY A 135 -6.30 15.82 13.94
CA GLY A 135 -5.73 16.69 12.92
C GLY A 135 -4.56 16.08 12.11
N LYS A 136 -4.13 14.86 12.41
CA LYS A 136 -3.11 14.10 11.67
C LYS A 136 -3.76 13.14 10.68
N LEU A 137 -3.11 12.94 9.53
CA LEU A 137 -3.53 11.96 8.53
C LEU A 137 -2.69 10.69 8.71
N ILE A 138 -3.36 9.56 8.85
CA ILE A 138 -2.74 8.23 8.94
C ILE A 138 -3.20 7.42 7.73
N GLU A 139 -2.25 6.99 6.91
CA GLU A 139 -2.52 6.18 5.73
C GLU A 139 -2.49 4.69 6.08
N ILE A 140 -3.54 3.95 5.75
CA ILE A 140 -3.59 2.50 5.84
C ILE A 140 -3.60 1.95 4.42
N GLN A 141 -2.58 1.18 4.05
CA GLN A 141 -2.47 0.50 2.77
C GLN A 141 -2.97 -0.93 2.93
N VAL A 142 -4.13 -1.24 2.36
CA VAL A 142 -4.65 -2.61 2.30
C VAL A 142 -4.23 -3.23 0.97
N ARG A 143 -3.50 -4.35 1.03
CA ARG A 143 -2.94 -5.04 -0.14
C ARG A 143 -3.25 -6.53 -0.09
N THR A 144 -3.50 -7.16 -1.24
CA THR A 144 -3.39 -8.61 -1.34
C THR A 144 -1.93 -9.04 -1.25
N ALA A 145 -1.69 -10.34 -0.99
CA ALA A 145 -0.32 -10.87 -0.93
C ALA A 145 0.44 -10.63 -2.24
N LEU A 146 -0.21 -10.79 -3.41
CA LEU A 146 0.42 -10.54 -4.71
C LEU A 146 0.67 -9.04 -4.97
N GLN A 147 -0.26 -8.16 -4.58
CA GLN A 147 -0.03 -6.70 -4.66
C GLN A 147 1.15 -6.27 -3.79
N HIS A 148 1.30 -6.90 -2.62
CA HIS A 148 2.41 -6.62 -1.72
C HIS A 148 3.74 -7.06 -2.34
N LEU A 149 3.82 -8.29 -2.85
CA LEU A 149 5.04 -8.80 -3.51
C LEU A 149 5.42 -7.98 -4.74
N TRP A 150 4.44 -7.56 -5.54
CA TRP A 150 4.71 -6.67 -6.67
C TRP A 150 5.36 -5.36 -6.21
N ALA A 151 4.85 -4.78 -5.12
CA ALA A 151 5.41 -3.53 -4.59
C ALA A 151 6.83 -3.72 -4.03
N GLU A 152 7.10 -4.83 -3.33
CA GLU A 152 8.44 -5.18 -2.87
C GLU A 152 9.41 -5.36 -4.04
N LEU A 153 9.00 -6.11 -5.06
CA LEU A 153 9.80 -6.32 -6.28
C LEU A 153 10.14 -4.99 -6.97
N SER A 154 9.14 -4.10 -7.10
CA SER A 154 9.35 -2.76 -7.67
C SER A 154 10.33 -1.91 -6.84
N GLU A 155 10.26 -1.99 -5.51
CA GLU A 155 11.19 -1.33 -4.60
C GLU A 155 12.61 -1.90 -4.76
N LYS A 156 12.77 -3.23 -4.82
CA LYS A 156 14.07 -3.88 -5.00
C LYS A 156 14.72 -3.50 -6.33
N PHE A 157 13.98 -3.54 -7.44
CA PHE A 157 14.50 -3.06 -8.71
C PHE A 157 14.90 -1.58 -8.67
N SER A 158 14.15 -0.74 -7.95
CA SER A 158 14.49 0.67 -7.77
C SER A 158 15.79 0.85 -6.97
N ASP A 159 16.03 -0.04 -6.01
CA ASP A 159 17.21 0.00 -5.15
C ASP A 159 18.51 -0.43 -5.87
N VAL A 160 18.41 -1.43 -6.77
CA VAL A 160 19.60 -1.99 -7.47
C VAL A 160 19.85 -1.35 -8.83
N SER A 161 18.89 -0.63 -9.43
CA SER A 161 19.01 -0.06 -10.77
C SER A 161 18.77 1.45 -10.77
N ASP A 162 17.49 1.87 -10.83
CA ASP A 162 17.13 3.28 -10.96
C ASP A 162 15.94 3.62 -10.03
N PRO A 163 16.11 4.54 -9.07
CA PRO A 163 15.02 4.99 -8.19
C PRO A 163 13.76 5.47 -8.92
N ALA A 164 13.84 5.85 -10.18
CA ALA A 164 12.70 6.29 -10.97
C ALA A 164 11.74 5.15 -11.35
N ILE A 165 12.17 3.88 -11.29
CA ILE A 165 11.35 2.70 -11.68
C ILE A 165 10.01 2.67 -10.94
N LYS A 166 10.01 2.85 -9.62
CA LYS A 166 8.78 2.86 -8.80
C LYS A 166 7.82 4.01 -9.13
N TYR A 167 8.28 4.98 -9.93
CA TYR A 167 7.48 6.14 -10.37
C TYR A 167 7.22 6.12 -11.87
N GLY A 168 7.45 4.99 -12.53
CA GLY A 168 7.20 4.80 -13.96
C GLY A 168 8.29 5.37 -14.89
N GLY A 169 9.41 5.81 -14.32
CA GLY A 169 10.62 6.19 -15.08
C GLY A 169 11.62 5.03 -15.20
N GLY A 170 12.87 5.36 -15.56
CA GLY A 170 13.95 4.40 -15.61
C GLY A 170 13.92 3.46 -16.79
N ASN A 171 14.69 2.35 -16.70
CA ASN A 171 14.93 1.40 -17.78
C ASN A 171 13.66 0.63 -18.18
N GLU A 172 13.29 0.70 -19.48
CA GLU A 172 12.12 -0.01 -20.03
C GLU A 172 12.23 -1.53 -19.92
N VAL A 173 13.43 -2.10 -19.94
CA VAL A 173 13.66 -3.55 -19.81
C VAL A 173 13.14 -4.07 -18.46
N ILE A 174 13.16 -3.26 -17.41
CA ILE A 174 12.63 -3.59 -16.08
C ILE A 174 11.17 -3.16 -15.98
N ARG A 175 10.85 -1.95 -16.45
CA ARG A 175 9.50 -1.37 -16.30
C ARG A 175 8.41 -2.15 -17.02
N LYS A 176 8.69 -2.62 -18.27
CA LYS A 176 7.70 -3.39 -19.05
C LYS A 176 7.31 -4.71 -18.37
N PRO A 177 8.25 -5.58 -17.94
CA PRO A 177 7.91 -6.77 -17.16
C PRO A 177 7.13 -6.47 -15.86
N LEU A 178 7.51 -5.44 -15.10
CA LEU A 178 6.76 -5.04 -13.89
C LEU A 178 5.32 -4.66 -14.23
N SER A 179 5.10 -3.90 -15.30
CA SER A 179 3.75 -3.53 -15.73
C SER A 179 2.97 -4.77 -16.20
N GLY A 180 3.60 -5.69 -16.92
CA GLY A 180 3.01 -6.97 -17.34
C GLY A 180 2.60 -7.82 -16.14
N LEU A 181 3.48 -7.96 -15.14
CA LEU A 181 3.18 -8.69 -13.91
C LEU A 181 1.98 -8.06 -13.14
N SER A 182 1.90 -6.73 -13.09
CA SER A 182 0.73 -6.06 -12.48
C SER A 182 -0.57 -6.39 -13.20
N LEU A 183 -0.56 -6.52 -14.53
CA LEU A 183 -1.72 -6.93 -15.31
C LEU A 183 -2.11 -8.39 -15.04
N VAL A 184 -1.14 -9.29 -14.91
CA VAL A 184 -1.40 -10.70 -14.57
C VAL A 184 -2.05 -10.81 -13.19
N ILE A 185 -1.55 -10.06 -12.21
CA ILE A 185 -2.16 -9.99 -10.87
C ILE A 185 -3.60 -9.45 -10.95
N ALA A 186 -3.83 -8.39 -11.73
CA ALA A 186 -5.16 -7.82 -11.92
C ALA A 186 -6.15 -8.82 -12.55
N GLN A 187 -5.68 -9.65 -13.50
CA GLN A 187 -6.51 -10.69 -14.12
C GLN A 187 -6.86 -11.79 -13.11
N GLU A 188 -5.88 -12.25 -12.33
CA GLU A 188 -6.12 -13.24 -11.26
C GLU A 188 -7.18 -12.75 -10.27
N GLU A 189 -7.04 -11.52 -9.77
CA GLU A 189 -8.00 -10.86 -8.87
C GLU A 189 -9.40 -10.72 -9.50
N SER A 190 -9.46 -10.44 -10.80
CA SER A 190 -10.73 -10.35 -11.54
C SER A 190 -11.44 -11.69 -11.65
N PHE A 191 -10.71 -12.77 -11.95
CA PHE A 191 -11.27 -14.12 -12.00
C PHE A 191 -11.79 -14.57 -10.64
N GLU A 192 -11.09 -14.25 -9.56
CA GLU A 192 -11.53 -14.55 -8.20
C GLU A 192 -12.86 -13.84 -7.87
N THR A 193 -12.96 -12.54 -8.20
CA THR A 193 -14.19 -11.78 -8.01
C THR A 193 -15.35 -12.37 -8.81
N GLN A 194 -15.11 -12.73 -10.08
CA GLN A 194 -16.13 -13.34 -10.93
C GLN A 194 -16.59 -14.70 -10.37
N LEU A 195 -15.67 -15.53 -9.90
CA LEU A 195 -15.98 -16.80 -9.29
C LEU A 195 -16.86 -16.64 -8.04
N ALA A 196 -16.55 -15.67 -7.20
CA ALA A 196 -17.36 -15.36 -6.02
C ALA A 196 -18.79 -14.94 -6.39
N VAL A 197 -18.94 -14.10 -7.42
CA VAL A 197 -20.27 -13.70 -7.94
C VAL A 197 -21.06 -14.91 -8.46
N VAL A 198 -20.41 -15.82 -9.20
CA VAL A 198 -21.05 -17.07 -9.68
C VAL A 198 -21.49 -17.93 -8.50
N GLN A 199 -20.63 -18.12 -7.48
CA GLN A 199 -20.96 -18.89 -6.28
C GLN A 199 -22.19 -18.31 -5.55
N MET A 200 -22.22 -16.98 -5.34
CA MET A 200 -23.35 -16.29 -4.72
C MET A 200 -24.64 -16.46 -5.52
N SER A 201 -24.56 -16.33 -6.85
CA SER A 201 -25.71 -16.50 -7.74
C SER A 201 -26.27 -17.93 -7.73
N LEU A 202 -25.41 -18.93 -7.76
CA LEU A 202 -25.81 -20.33 -7.67
C LEU A 202 -26.46 -20.65 -6.32
N SER A 203 -25.94 -20.09 -5.24
CA SER A 203 -26.47 -20.26 -3.89
C SER A 203 -27.85 -19.64 -3.75
N SER A 204 -28.03 -18.39 -4.21
CA SER A 204 -29.30 -17.65 -4.11
C SER A 204 -30.44 -18.26 -4.94
N GLN A 205 -30.11 -18.95 -6.04
CA GLN A 205 -31.09 -19.60 -6.92
C GLN A 205 -31.39 -21.06 -6.53
N ASN A 206 -30.89 -21.55 -5.41
CA ASN A 206 -30.98 -22.97 -5.03
C ASN A 206 -30.49 -23.95 -6.12
N LYS A 207 -29.58 -23.48 -6.99
CA LYS A 207 -28.98 -24.26 -8.09
C LYS A 207 -27.61 -24.83 -7.76
N LEU A 208 -27.23 -24.86 -6.49
CA LEU A 208 -25.99 -25.48 -6.01
C LEU A 208 -26.15 -27.01 -6.03
N THR A 209 -26.09 -27.57 -7.22
CA THR A 209 -25.97 -29.05 -7.37
C THR A 209 -24.57 -29.51 -6.97
N GLU A 210 -24.41 -30.76 -6.61
CA GLU A 210 -23.11 -31.35 -6.31
C GLU A 210 -22.11 -31.21 -7.49
N ASN A 211 -22.62 -31.27 -8.72
CA ASN A 211 -21.78 -31.03 -9.90
C ASN A 211 -21.24 -29.60 -9.99
N ASN A 212 -22.11 -28.61 -9.79
CA ASN A 212 -21.69 -27.19 -9.79
C ASN A 212 -20.68 -26.89 -8.68
N LYS A 213 -20.86 -27.50 -7.49
CA LYS A 213 -19.89 -27.37 -6.39
C LYS A 213 -18.52 -27.91 -6.78
N LYS A 214 -18.48 -29.10 -7.43
CA LYS A 214 -17.21 -29.69 -7.90
C LYS A 214 -16.51 -28.85 -8.94
N GLU A 215 -17.26 -28.31 -9.92
CA GLU A 215 -16.70 -27.42 -10.94
C GLU A 215 -16.12 -26.14 -10.34
N VAL A 216 -16.86 -25.50 -9.44
CA VAL A 216 -16.41 -24.30 -8.72
C VAL A 216 -15.14 -24.60 -7.90
N ALA A 217 -15.11 -25.71 -7.15
CA ALA A 217 -13.94 -26.11 -6.38
C ALA A 217 -12.70 -26.31 -7.29
N LYS A 218 -12.87 -26.96 -8.44
CA LYS A 218 -11.79 -27.17 -9.41
C LYS A 218 -11.22 -25.86 -9.94
N ILE A 219 -12.08 -24.87 -10.23
CA ILE A 219 -11.64 -23.54 -10.66
C ILE A 219 -10.89 -22.83 -9.52
N GLN A 220 -11.39 -22.92 -8.29
CA GLN A 220 -10.75 -22.34 -7.11
C GLN A 220 -9.36 -22.93 -6.87
N ASP A 221 -9.22 -24.26 -6.98
CA ASP A 221 -7.93 -24.96 -6.84
C ASP A 221 -6.94 -24.51 -7.93
N THR A 222 -7.43 -24.30 -9.15
CA THR A 222 -6.61 -23.78 -10.26
C THR A 222 -6.11 -22.36 -9.96
N LEU A 223 -6.98 -21.46 -9.51
CA LEU A 223 -6.61 -20.09 -9.12
C LEU A 223 -5.60 -20.08 -7.97
N ASN A 224 -5.83 -20.92 -6.95
CA ASN A 224 -4.89 -21.07 -5.83
C ASN A 224 -3.51 -21.55 -6.30
N SER A 225 -3.47 -22.51 -7.23
CA SER A 225 -2.22 -23.01 -7.81
C SER A 225 -1.46 -21.91 -8.56
N ILE A 226 -2.17 -21.11 -9.38
CA ILE A 226 -1.59 -19.96 -10.10
C ILE A 226 -1.03 -18.95 -9.10
N ARG A 227 -1.79 -18.60 -8.07
CA ARG A 227 -1.39 -17.66 -7.02
C ARG A 227 -0.12 -18.14 -6.29
N GLN A 228 -0.07 -19.41 -5.92
CA GLN A 228 1.10 -20.00 -5.25
C GLN A 228 2.34 -19.96 -6.15
N LYS A 229 2.18 -20.26 -7.44
CA LYS A 229 3.27 -20.22 -8.41
C LYS A 229 3.81 -18.78 -8.58
N LEU A 230 2.93 -17.82 -8.80
CA LEU A 230 3.32 -16.40 -8.89
C LEU A 230 4.03 -15.92 -7.63
N ASN A 231 3.50 -16.28 -6.46
CA ASN A 231 4.10 -15.92 -5.17
C ASN A 231 5.53 -16.46 -5.05
N LYS A 232 5.74 -17.73 -5.41
CA LYS A 232 7.06 -18.37 -5.39
C LYS A 232 8.03 -17.69 -6.32
N GLU A 233 7.66 -17.52 -7.59
CA GLU A 233 8.53 -16.92 -8.61
C GLU A 233 8.92 -15.47 -8.27
N ILE A 234 7.97 -14.66 -7.79
CA ILE A 234 8.27 -13.27 -7.40
C ILE A 234 9.24 -13.24 -6.20
N ARG A 235 9.07 -14.13 -5.21
CA ARG A 235 9.98 -14.22 -4.05
C ARG A 235 11.38 -14.66 -4.43
N GLU A 236 11.51 -15.57 -5.38
CA GLU A 236 12.80 -16.00 -5.91
C GLU A 236 13.54 -14.82 -6.56
N ILE A 237 12.87 -14.03 -7.41
CA ILE A 237 13.45 -12.83 -8.02
C ILE A 237 13.84 -11.79 -6.95
N ILE A 238 12.99 -11.55 -5.95
CA ILE A 238 13.30 -10.61 -4.85
C ILE A 238 14.58 -11.05 -4.14
N LYS A 239 14.73 -12.35 -3.85
CA LYS A 239 15.91 -12.89 -3.19
C LYS A 239 17.18 -12.70 -4.03
N GLU A 240 17.13 -13.00 -5.32
CA GLU A 240 18.25 -12.76 -6.25
C GLU A 240 18.69 -11.29 -6.29
N LEU A 241 17.72 -10.35 -6.28
CA LEU A 241 18.01 -8.91 -6.22
C LEU A 241 18.62 -8.48 -4.87
N GLU A 242 18.30 -9.16 -3.77
CA GLU A 242 18.91 -8.91 -2.46
C GLU A 242 20.37 -9.35 -2.41
N GLU A 243 20.69 -10.47 -3.06
CA GLU A 243 22.05 -10.98 -3.18
C GLU A 243 22.94 -10.00 -3.99
N ILE A 244 22.43 -9.47 -5.11
CA ILE A 244 23.14 -8.46 -5.92
C ILE A 244 23.44 -7.17 -5.12
N LYS A 245 22.55 -6.76 -4.21
CA LYS A 245 22.75 -5.55 -3.41
C LYS A 245 23.73 -5.75 -2.23
N GLY A 246 23.93 -6.99 -1.80
CA GLY A 246 24.84 -7.36 -0.69
C GLY A 246 26.30 -7.50 -1.11
N GLU A 247 26.57 -7.56 -2.43
CA GLU A 247 27.91 -7.49 -3.04
C GLU A 247 28.30 -6.02 -3.29
#